data_f1b5fd5848f74a291b4e4432cfc997a2
#
_entry.id   f1b5fd5848f74a291b4e4432cfc997a2
#
_cell.length_a   1.000
_cell.length_b   1.000
_cell.length_c   1.000
_cell.angle_alpha   90.00
_cell.angle_beta   90.00
_cell.angle_gamma   90.00
#
_symmetry.space_group_name_H-M   'P 1'
#
loop_
_entity.id
_entity.type
_entity.pdbx_description
1 polymer ?
#
loop_
_entity_poly.entity_id
_entity_poly.type
_entity_poly.pdbx_seq_one_letter_code
_entity_poly.pdbx_strand_id
1 'polypeptide(L)'
;MPKIITELPGPKSKEILETARTYEPRSMGDQMPVVWDHAEGCVVWDVDGNEYLDWSSGVLVTNVGHCHPRYVEEVKAQCDKLFNCYDFVTEPRAELAKKLVEITPDYIDKAFLVTTGSDATEAAMRMARRVSDGYEIIGFDGAFHGRTWGAASAGGMMGSKNGYGPMVPGFLHAPFPYLYRAPICQDKSPEEASQACLEYLDWLVDRQSANALCAVITEPYQGGAGGIIPPKSWMEGLFKWAKDRGLIFILDEVQSSFGRTGKMFCMEHWDIQPDLVTLGKGLGSGIPCSAVVGTSEIMDALPEGSMGSTNGGNPISSIAALTAIEIMEEENLVENSAKMGELFEARFNAIQERFPQLGDIRVMGLMGGLEFVKDPETREPAPELTRQIVWEGFQRGLIMIAPIGLYNNVIRVAPPLVITEEQANETLDIFEESIEAAVNEMG
;
A
#
# COMPACT_ATOMS: atom_id res chain seq x y z
N MET A 1 -24.35 -7.90 10.94
CA MET A 1 -24.62 -7.96 9.48
C MET A 1 -24.81 -6.58 8.92
N PRO A 2 -24.11 -6.21 7.83
CA PRO A 2 -24.34 -4.95 7.14
C PRO A 2 -25.81 -4.84 6.73
N LYS A 3 -26.31 -3.64 6.56
CA LYS A 3 -27.75 -3.42 6.38
C LYS A 3 -28.01 -2.51 5.18
N ILE A 4 -28.37 -3.11 4.07
CA ILE A 4 -28.77 -2.39 2.86
C ILE A 4 -30.28 -2.15 2.92
N ILE A 5 -30.68 -0.87 2.97
CA ILE A 5 -32.09 -0.44 3.16
C ILE A 5 -32.67 0.31 1.97
N THR A 6 -31.84 0.60 0.95
CA THR A 6 -32.29 1.27 -0.28
C THR A 6 -31.84 0.47 -1.51
N GLU A 7 -32.36 0.83 -2.68
CA GLU A 7 -31.68 0.48 -3.93
C GLU A 7 -30.29 1.13 -3.99
N LEU A 8 -29.32 0.48 -4.62
CA LEU A 8 -27.95 1.00 -4.74
C LEU A 8 -27.63 1.49 -6.16
N PRO A 9 -27.08 2.72 -6.31
CA PRO A 9 -26.95 3.74 -5.29
C PRO A 9 -28.32 4.33 -4.88
N GLY A 10 -28.45 4.73 -3.60
CA GLY A 10 -29.64 5.37 -3.06
C GLY A 10 -29.91 6.75 -3.66
N PRO A 11 -31.09 7.36 -3.37
CA PRO A 11 -31.50 8.61 -4.02
C PRO A 11 -30.57 9.78 -3.70
N LYS A 12 -30.10 9.95 -2.45
CA LYS A 12 -29.15 11.01 -2.10
C LYS A 12 -27.78 10.76 -2.71
N SER A 13 -27.32 9.51 -2.71
CA SER A 13 -26.08 9.12 -3.36
C SER A 13 -26.11 9.45 -4.86
N LYS A 14 -27.21 9.20 -5.57
CA LYS A 14 -27.37 9.55 -6.99
C LYS A 14 -27.19 11.04 -7.24
N GLU A 15 -27.78 11.91 -6.42
CA GLU A 15 -27.67 13.37 -6.53
C GLU A 15 -26.23 13.85 -6.30
N ILE A 16 -25.56 13.35 -5.26
CA ILE A 16 -24.17 13.73 -4.94
C ILE A 16 -23.20 13.22 -6.00
N LEU A 17 -23.37 11.98 -6.48
CA LEU A 17 -22.55 11.42 -7.56
C LEU A 17 -22.70 12.22 -8.86
N GLU A 18 -23.89 12.72 -9.19
CA GLU A 18 -24.11 13.59 -10.35
C GLU A 18 -23.38 14.93 -10.18
N THR A 19 -23.40 15.48 -8.96
CA THR A 19 -22.63 16.69 -8.63
C THR A 19 -21.12 16.46 -8.80
N ALA A 20 -20.60 15.35 -8.25
CA ALA A 20 -19.19 14.98 -8.39
C ALA A 20 -18.81 14.81 -9.87
N ARG A 21 -19.61 14.09 -10.67
CA ARG A 21 -19.39 13.91 -12.11
C ARG A 21 -19.39 15.23 -12.90
N THR A 22 -20.10 16.23 -12.40
CA THR A 22 -20.16 17.56 -13.05
C THR A 22 -18.91 18.38 -12.78
N TYR A 23 -18.36 18.31 -11.57
CA TYR A 23 -17.30 19.22 -11.13
C TYR A 23 -15.92 18.56 -10.95
N GLU A 24 -15.87 17.26 -10.80
CA GLU A 24 -14.59 16.53 -10.74
C GLU A 24 -14.18 15.97 -12.10
N PRO A 25 -12.87 15.89 -12.38
CA PRO A 25 -12.41 15.33 -13.64
C PRO A 25 -12.64 13.81 -13.70
N ARG A 26 -12.92 13.28 -14.90
CA ARG A 26 -13.09 11.84 -15.14
C ARG A 26 -11.88 10.97 -14.74
N SER A 27 -10.74 11.59 -14.51
CA SER A 27 -9.52 10.92 -14.01
C SER A 27 -9.58 10.54 -12.54
N MET A 28 -10.56 11.06 -11.78
CA MET A 28 -10.88 10.54 -10.45
C MET A 28 -11.50 9.15 -10.57
N GLY A 29 -11.18 8.28 -9.63
CA GLY A 29 -11.41 6.84 -9.66
C GLY A 29 -12.75 6.31 -10.16
N ASP A 30 -12.76 5.04 -10.48
CA ASP A 30 -13.92 4.24 -10.88
C ASP A 30 -14.20 3.22 -9.76
N GLN A 31 -14.76 3.69 -8.66
CA GLN A 31 -15.15 2.89 -7.50
C GLN A 31 -16.65 2.55 -7.54
N MET A 32 -17.09 1.67 -6.63
CA MET A 32 -18.53 1.41 -6.46
C MET A 32 -19.27 2.72 -6.17
N PRO A 33 -20.52 2.86 -6.67
CA PRO A 33 -21.27 4.13 -6.58
C PRO A 33 -21.86 4.33 -5.18
N VAL A 34 -21.00 4.52 -4.18
CA VAL A 34 -21.37 4.77 -2.79
C VAL A 34 -20.87 6.15 -2.36
N VAL A 35 -21.68 6.87 -1.60
CA VAL A 35 -21.32 8.17 -1.03
C VAL A 35 -21.24 8.02 0.48
N TRP A 36 -20.03 7.94 1.01
CA TRP A 36 -19.78 7.79 2.45
C TRP A 36 -20.23 9.03 3.21
N ASP A 37 -20.95 8.83 4.32
CA ASP A 37 -21.38 9.88 5.24
C ASP A 37 -20.52 9.88 6.51
N HIS A 38 -20.52 8.76 7.23
CA HIS A 38 -19.71 8.56 8.43
C HIS A 38 -19.24 7.11 8.53
N ALA A 39 -18.29 6.87 9.43
CA ALA A 39 -17.75 5.55 9.65
C ALA A 39 -17.22 5.38 11.08
N GLU A 40 -17.20 4.13 11.58
CA GLU A 40 -16.67 3.77 12.88
C GLU A 40 -16.02 2.36 12.81
N GLY A 41 -14.79 2.23 13.30
CA GLY A 41 -14.07 0.95 13.26
C GLY A 41 -13.95 0.39 11.84
N CYS A 42 -14.63 -0.71 11.55
CA CYS A 42 -14.68 -1.34 10.22
C CYS A 42 -16.00 -1.08 9.48
N VAL A 43 -16.89 -0.25 10.04
CA VAL A 43 -18.23 -0.01 9.49
C VAL A 43 -18.31 1.36 8.84
N VAL A 44 -18.92 1.43 7.66
CA VAL A 44 -19.17 2.66 6.92
C VAL A 44 -20.67 2.79 6.66
N TRP A 45 -21.20 3.99 6.82
CA TRP A 45 -22.57 4.33 6.43
C TRP A 45 -22.56 5.29 5.25
N ASP A 46 -23.43 5.04 4.28
CA ASP A 46 -23.65 6.00 3.20
C ASP A 46 -24.69 7.07 3.58
N VAL A 47 -24.79 8.09 2.75
CA VAL A 47 -25.74 9.22 2.95
C VAL A 47 -27.21 8.80 2.88
N ASP A 48 -27.52 7.61 2.40
CA ASP A 48 -28.86 7.03 2.31
C ASP A 48 -29.19 6.13 3.51
N GLY A 49 -28.19 5.88 4.40
CA GLY A 49 -28.30 5.10 5.62
C GLY A 49 -28.06 3.61 5.44
N ASN A 50 -27.49 3.19 4.32
CA ASN A 50 -27.00 1.82 4.17
C ASN A 50 -25.71 1.63 4.96
N GLU A 51 -25.53 0.44 5.53
CA GLU A 51 -24.41 0.06 6.37
C GLU A 51 -23.56 -0.99 5.66
N TYR A 52 -22.25 -0.79 5.67
CA TYR A 52 -21.28 -1.65 4.98
C TYR A 52 -20.12 -2.03 5.90
N LEU A 53 -19.57 -3.23 5.71
CA LEU A 53 -18.25 -3.61 6.22
C LEU A 53 -17.17 -3.23 5.18
N ASP A 54 -16.05 -2.69 5.66
CA ASP A 54 -15.01 -2.11 4.81
C ASP A 54 -13.76 -3.00 4.71
N TRP A 55 -13.46 -3.50 3.50
CA TRP A 55 -12.22 -4.19 3.17
C TRP A 55 -11.19 -3.27 2.50
N SER A 56 -11.44 -1.98 2.44
CA SER A 56 -10.54 -1.04 1.76
C SER A 56 -9.61 -0.27 2.69
N SER A 57 -10.05 0.01 3.92
CA SER A 57 -9.41 0.99 4.82
C SER A 57 -9.11 2.32 4.12
N GLY A 58 -9.96 2.75 3.17
CA GLY A 58 -9.67 3.92 2.33
C GLY A 58 -8.35 3.80 1.56
N VAL A 59 -8.06 2.60 1.02
CA VAL A 59 -6.81 2.19 0.36
C VAL A 59 -5.65 2.02 1.35
N LEU A 60 -5.83 1.16 2.34
CA LEU A 60 -4.83 0.77 3.36
C LEU A 60 -4.36 1.96 4.22
N VAL A 61 -5.27 2.84 4.61
CA VAL A 61 -4.96 4.07 5.36
C VAL A 61 -5.45 4.01 6.79
N THR A 62 -6.73 3.68 7.02
CA THR A 62 -7.37 3.75 8.35
C THR A 62 -7.04 2.51 9.20
N ASN A 63 -5.75 2.32 9.49
CA ASN A 63 -5.28 1.13 10.20
C ASN A 63 -5.88 0.99 11.59
N VAL A 64 -6.03 2.11 12.34
CA VAL A 64 -6.65 2.12 13.69
C VAL A 64 -8.17 2.14 13.66
N GLY A 65 -8.78 1.85 12.51
CA GLY A 65 -10.23 1.96 12.30
C GLY A 65 -10.68 3.37 11.95
N HIS A 66 -11.89 3.44 11.38
CA HIS A 66 -12.51 4.72 11.09
C HIS A 66 -12.91 5.43 12.39
N CYS A 67 -12.59 6.72 12.47
CA CYS A 67 -13.02 7.60 13.56
C CYS A 67 -12.80 7.06 14.98
N HIS A 68 -11.66 6.40 15.23
CA HIS A 68 -11.31 5.94 16.57
C HIS A 68 -11.47 7.07 17.60
N PRO A 69 -12.19 6.88 18.73
CA PRO A 69 -12.56 7.97 19.65
C PRO A 69 -11.37 8.80 20.15
N ARG A 70 -10.31 8.14 20.63
CA ARG A 70 -9.10 8.82 21.10
C ARG A 70 -8.41 9.59 19.98
N TYR A 71 -8.30 9.01 18.77
CA TYR A 71 -7.72 9.68 17.61
C TYR A 71 -8.46 10.98 17.26
N VAL A 72 -9.79 10.94 17.25
CA VAL A 72 -10.63 12.09 16.96
C VAL A 72 -10.48 13.16 18.05
N GLU A 73 -10.43 12.79 19.33
CA GLU A 73 -10.25 13.69 20.47
C GLU A 73 -8.91 14.44 20.38
N GLU A 74 -7.81 13.72 20.20
CA GLU A 74 -6.46 14.31 20.14
C GLU A 74 -6.30 15.26 18.93
N VAL A 75 -6.82 14.87 17.78
CA VAL A 75 -6.81 15.72 16.57
C VAL A 75 -7.63 17.00 16.81
N LYS A 76 -8.84 16.91 17.42
CA LYS A 76 -9.65 18.08 17.78
C LYS A 76 -8.92 18.99 18.76
N ALA A 77 -8.29 18.43 19.79
CA ALA A 77 -7.52 19.21 20.76
C ALA A 77 -6.34 19.95 20.11
N GLN A 78 -5.70 19.36 19.11
CA GLN A 78 -4.64 20.03 18.35
C GLN A 78 -5.19 21.13 17.44
N CYS A 79 -6.39 20.96 16.88
CA CYS A 79 -7.03 22.00 16.07
C CYS A 79 -7.26 23.31 16.84
N ASP A 80 -7.44 23.24 18.16
CA ASP A 80 -7.59 24.43 19.03
C ASP A 80 -6.27 25.16 19.31
N LYS A 81 -5.11 24.57 18.92
CA LYS A 81 -3.78 25.11 19.22
C LYS A 81 -3.10 25.72 18.00
N LEU A 82 -2.77 24.90 17.01
CA LEU A 82 -1.96 25.29 15.87
C LEU A 82 -2.10 24.33 14.70
N PHE A 83 -2.34 24.85 13.49
CA PHE A 83 -2.52 24.06 12.26
C PHE A 83 -1.20 23.83 11.50
N ASN A 84 -0.37 24.86 11.34
CA ASN A 84 0.85 24.79 10.54
C ASN A 84 1.95 25.66 11.13
N CYS A 85 3.18 25.25 10.93
CA CYS A 85 4.38 25.95 11.44
C CYS A 85 5.51 26.04 10.41
N TYR A 86 5.35 25.51 9.20
CA TYR A 86 6.41 25.39 8.21
C TYR A 86 7.61 24.61 8.81
N ASP A 87 8.83 25.12 8.70
CA ASP A 87 10.04 24.50 9.25
C ASP A 87 10.33 24.90 10.72
N PHE A 88 9.45 25.73 11.36
CA PHE A 88 9.58 25.97 12.79
C PHE A 88 9.28 24.70 13.58
N VAL A 89 10.09 24.44 14.60
CA VAL A 89 9.94 23.25 15.45
C VAL A 89 8.68 23.37 16.32
N THR A 90 7.93 22.27 16.42
CA THR A 90 6.83 22.11 17.37
C THR A 90 7.01 20.82 18.15
N GLU A 91 6.46 20.76 19.36
CA GLU A 91 6.53 19.56 20.19
C GLU A 91 5.96 18.33 19.48
N PRO A 92 4.73 18.35 18.87
CA PRO A 92 4.21 17.18 18.16
C PRO A 92 5.12 16.70 17.02
N ARG A 93 5.74 17.62 16.28
CA ARG A 93 6.68 17.26 15.21
C ARG A 93 7.93 16.57 15.74
N ALA A 94 8.50 17.09 16.82
CA ALA A 94 9.70 16.53 17.43
C ALA A 94 9.42 15.14 18.04
N GLU A 95 8.30 15.01 18.76
CA GLU A 95 7.89 13.74 19.35
C GLU A 95 7.55 12.69 18.28
N LEU A 96 6.90 13.06 17.16
CA LEU A 96 6.68 12.13 16.06
C LEU A 96 8.00 11.63 15.44
N ALA A 97 8.94 12.54 15.18
CA ALA A 97 10.25 12.15 14.64
C ALA A 97 10.98 11.19 15.58
N LYS A 98 10.97 11.47 16.88
CA LYS A 98 11.52 10.61 17.94
C LYS A 98 10.80 9.25 17.97
N LYS A 99 9.46 9.24 17.99
CA LYS A 99 8.65 8.00 18.01
C LYS A 99 8.94 7.12 16.81
N LEU A 100 9.06 7.69 15.61
CA LEU A 100 9.38 6.93 14.39
C LEU A 100 10.75 6.25 14.50
N VAL A 101 11.75 6.93 15.07
CA VAL A 101 13.06 6.33 15.34
C VAL A 101 12.97 5.23 16.41
N GLU A 102 12.22 5.45 17.49
CA GLU A 102 12.07 4.47 18.58
C GLU A 102 11.41 3.14 18.15
N ILE A 103 10.47 3.18 17.18
CA ILE A 103 9.76 1.98 16.71
C ILE A 103 10.43 1.30 15.51
N THR A 104 11.44 1.94 14.91
CA THR A 104 12.23 1.35 13.82
C THR A 104 13.45 0.62 14.39
N PRO A 105 14.12 -0.26 13.61
CA PRO A 105 15.34 -0.94 14.06
C PRO A 105 16.46 0.06 14.44
N ASP A 106 17.29 -0.30 15.41
CA ASP A 106 18.31 0.56 16.04
C ASP A 106 19.30 1.25 15.08
N TYR A 107 19.47 0.75 13.86
CA TYR A 107 20.34 1.38 12.85
C TYR A 107 19.69 2.59 12.16
N ILE A 108 18.37 2.77 12.28
CA ILE A 108 17.62 3.94 11.80
C ILE A 108 17.56 4.97 12.93
N ASP A 109 18.09 6.15 12.70
CA ASP A 109 18.26 7.17 13.74
C ASP A 109 17.76 8.57 13.35
N LYS A 110 17.18 8.73 12.14
CA LYS A 110 16.62 9.99 11.65
C LYS A 110 15.26 9.79 10.96
N ALA A 111 14.41 10.81 11.06
CA ALA A 111 13.14 10.88 10.37
C ALA A 111 12.94 12.26 9.70
N PHE A 112 12.58 12.27 8.43
CA PHE A 112 12.21 13.46 7.66
C PHE A 112 10.72 13.42 7.32
N LEU A 113 9.93 14.34 7.87
CA LEU A 113 8.47 14.36 7.75
C LEU A 113 8.03 15.12 6.49
N VAL A 114 7.15 14.51 5.72
CA VAL A 114 6.55 15.06 4.50
C VAL A 114 5.04 14.80 4.49
N THR A 115 4.34 15.09 3.37
CA THR A 115 2.87 15.08 3.35
C THR A 115 2.32 13.80 2.72
N THR A 116 2.87 13.34 1.61
CA THR A 116 2.35 12.21 0.83
C THR A 116 3.40 11.14 0.59
N GLY A 117 2.96 9.91 0.27
CA GLY A 117 3.88 8.84 -0.11
C GLY A 117 4.75 9.20 -1.33
N SER A 118 4.19 9.94 -2.31
CA SER A 118 4.98 10.44 -3.43
C SER A 118 6.08 11.39 -2.99
N ASP A 119 5.79 12.29 -2.03
CA ASP A 119 6.81 13.20 -1.47
C ASP A 119 7.92 12.41 -0.77
N ALA A 120 7.54 11.38 0.01
CA ALA A 120 8.51 10.52 0.69
C ALA A 120 9.42 9.79 -0.30
N THR A 121 8.84 9.21 -1.35
CA THR A 121 9.60 8.53 -2.41
C THR A 121 10.54 9.49 -3.14
N GLU A 122 10.06 10.66 -3.54
CA GLU A 122 10.89 11.70 -4.18
C GLU A 122 12.02 12.17 -3.25
N ALA A 123 11.72 12.36 -1.96
CA ALA A 123 12.72 12.76 -0.97
C ALA A 123 13.82 11.68 -0.83
N ALA A 124 13.44 10.40 -0.67
CA ALA A 124 14.39 9.30 -0.54
C ALA A 124 15.29 9.18 -1.79
N MET A 125 14.73 9.27 -2.99
CA MET A 125 15.49 9.24 -4.24
C MET A 125 16.44 10.46 -4.37
N ARG A 126 16.01 11.65 -3.94
CA ARG A 126 16.86 12.85 -3.92
C ARG A 126 18.01 12.71 -2.92
N MET A 127 17.74 12.15 -1.73
CA MET A 127 18.76 11.83 -0.74
C MET A 127 19.81 10.89 -1.32
N ALA A 128 19.36 9.75 -1.90
CA ALA A 128 20.24 8.78 -2.52
C ALA A 128 21.13 9.39 -3.61
N ARG A 129 20.56 10.16 -4.52
CA ARG A 129 21.34 10.86 -5.58
C ARG A 129 22.32 11.90 -5.02
N ARG A 130 21.99 12.52 -3.90
CA ARG A 130 22.84 13.58 -3.31
C ARG A 130 24.08 13.04 -2.63
N VAL A 131 23.98 11.88 -1.98
CA VAL A 131 25.08 11.26 -1.23
C VAL A 131 25.93 10.30 -2.08
N SER A 132 25.49 9.97 -3.27
CA SER A 132 26.17 9.09 -4.21
C SER A 132 26.84 9.89 -5.34
N ASP A 133 27.82 9.29 -6.00
CA ASP A 133 28.43 9.83 -7.21
C ASP A 133 27.58 9.55 -8.49
N GLY A 134 26.51 8.75 -8.33
CA GLY A 134 25.61 8.32 -9.39
C GLY A 134 24.24 9.02 -9.37
N TYR A 135 23.43 8.73 -10.37
CA TYR A 135 22.07 9.24 -10.50
C TYR A 135 21.05 8.20 -10.99
N GLU A 136 21.52 7.05 -11.46
CA GLU A 136 20.64 5.99 -11.95
C GLU A 136 20.05 5.21 -10.77
N ILE A 137 18.76 4.94 -10.84
CA ILE A 137 18.01 4.21 -9.84
C ILE A 137 17.35 3.01 -10.50
N ILE A 138 17.47 1.83 -9.88
CA ILE A 138 16.79 0.63 -10.32
C ILE A 138 15.43 0.57 -9.64
N GLY A 139 14.38 0.43 -10.44
CA GLY A 139 13.03 0.08 -10.04
C GLY A 139 12.58 -1.24 -10.65
N PHE A 140 11.35 -1.66 -10.42
CA PHE A 140 10.86 -2.97 -10.85
C PHE A 140 9.55 -2.87 -11.62
N ASP A 141 9.37 -3.78 -12.58
CA ASP A 141 8.11 -3.95 -13.29
C ASP A 141 6.95 -4.18 -12.30
N GLY A 142 5.84 -3.49 -12.50
CA GLY A 142 4.69 -3.56 -11.62
C GLY A 142 4.75 -2.67 -10.37
N ALA A 143 5.90 -2.09 -10.02
CA ALA A 143 6.04 -1.24 -8.84
C ALA A 143 5.22 0.06 -8.92
N PHE A 144 4.73 0.52 -7.76
CA PHE A 144 4.01 1.78 -7.62
C PHE A 144 4.59 2.63 -6.48
N HIS A 145 5.27 3.72 -6.83
CA HIS A 145 5.93 4.62 -5.87
C HIS A 145 5.29 6.00 -5.77
N GLY A 146 4.20 6.24 -6.49
CA GLY A 146 3.49 7.52 -6.51
C GLY A 146 3.16 8.01 -7.92
N ARG A 147 2.60 9.23 -8.01
CA ARG A 147 2.14 9.82 -9.28
C ARG A 147 2.86 11.11 -9.66
N THR A 148 3.82 11.59 -8.87
CA THR A 148 4.73 12.65 -9.28
C THR A 148 5.69 12.13 -10.34
N TRP A 149 6.33 13.02 -11.11
CA TRP A 149 7.15 12.60 -12.25
C TRP A 149 8.29 11.64 -11.87
N GLY A 150 9.03 11.88 -10.78
CA GLY A 150 10.11 11.01 -10.34
C GLY A 150 9.57 9.69 -9.77
N ALA A 151 8.58 9.74 -8.90
CA ALA A 151 7.96 8.54 -8.31
C ALA A 151 7.30 7.66 -9.39
N ALA A 152 6.59 8.24 -10.37
CA ALA A 152 6.03 7.51 -11.49
C ALA A 152 7.12 6.93 -12.42
N SER A 153 8.25 7.64 -12.57
CA SER A 153 9.38 7.16 -13.36
C SER A 153 10.09 5.97 -12.72
N ALA A 154 10.19 5.95 -11.39
CA ALA A 154 10.71 4.81 -10.62
C ALA A 154 9.75 3.61 -10.65
N GLY A 155 8.44 3.86 -10.68
CA GLY A 155 7.42 2.82 -10.78
C GLY A 155 7.46 2.04 -12.10
N GLY A 156 6.89 0.82 -12.08
CA GLY A 156 6.84 -0.10 -13.24
C GLY A 156 5.44 -0.28 -13.84
N MET A 157 4.41 0.37 -13.29
CA MET A 157 3.05 0.23 -13.78
C MET A 157 2.81 1.06 -15.07
N MET A 158 2.43 0.39 -16.15
CA MET A 158 2.14 1.02 -17.43
C MET A 158 1.02 2.08 -17.33
N GLY A 159 -0.01 1.84 -16.54
CA GLY A 159 -1.13 2.77 -16.35
C GLY A 159 -0.72 4.13 -15.75
N SER A 160 0.39 4.18 -15.02
CA SER A 160 0.95 5.41 -14.46
C SER A 160 1.84 6.19 -15.45
N LYS A 161 2.19 5.59 -16.58
CA LYS A 161 3.13 6.14 -17.58
C LYS A 161 2.48 6.44 -18.93
N ASN A 162 1.50 5.63 -19.33
CA ASN A 162 0.87 5.74 -20.64
C ASN A 162 0.15 7.08 -20.80
N GLY A 163 0.58 7.86 -21.81
CA GLY A 163 0.04 9.19 -22.10
C GLY A 163 0.62 10.33 -21.25
N TYR A 164 1.53 10.05 -20.31
CA TYR A 164 2.14 11.06 -19.44
C TYR A 164 3.64 11.32 -19.72
N GLY A 165 4.21 10.68 -20.76
CA GLY A 165 5.62 10.84 -21.09
C GLY A 165 6.02 12.23 -21.64
N PRO A 166 7.32 12.52 -21.75
CA PRO A 166 8.43 11.62 -21.40
C PRO A 166 8.62 11.49 -19.87
N MET A 167 9.06 10.31 -19.43
CA MET A 167 9.43 10.07 -18.03
C MET A 167 10.78 10.73 -17.73
N VAL A 168 11.06 10.91 -16.43
CA VAL A 168 12.36 11.41 -15.95
C VAL A 168 13.44 10.39 -16.29
N PRO A 169 14.59 10.78 -16.90
CA PRO A 169 15.68 9.88 -17.20
C PRO A 169 16.42 9.42 -15.94
N GLY A 170 17.18 8.32 -16.09
CA GLY A 170 18.00 7.76 -15.03
C GLY A 170 17.27 6.71 -14.18
N PHE A 171 16.29 6.03 -14.76
CA PHE A 171 15.63 4.86 -14.17
C PHE A 171 15.82 3.63 -15.05
N LEU A 172 16.24 2.53 -14.46
CA LEU A 172 16.31 1.21 -15.08
C LEU A 172 15.23 0.33 -14.43
N HIS A 173 14.54 -0.49 -15.22
CA HIS A 173 13.50 -1.37 -14.71
C HIS A 173 13.88 -2.82 -14.92
N ALA A 174 13.81 -3.61 -13.84
CA ALA A 174 14.04 -5.03 -13.84
C ALA A 174 12.75 -5.81 -13.52
N PRO A 175 12.65 -7.08 -13.90
CA PRO A 175 11.53 -7.91 -13.52
C PRO A 175 11.47 -8.10 -12.00
N PHE A 176 10.23 -8.14 -11.47
CA PHE A 176 9.94 -8.55 -10.10
C PHE A 176 9.47 -10.02 -10.11
N PRO A 177 9.83 -10.87 -9.14
CA PRO A 177 9.48 -12.29 -9.17
C PRO A 177 8.00 -12.53 -8.84
N TYR A 178 7.16 -12.30 -9.82
CA TYR A 178 5.75 -12.65 -9.77
C TYR A 178 5.57 -14.12 -10.17
N LEU A 179 5.64 -15.02 -9.20
CA LEU A 179 5.68 -16.47 -9.43
C LEU A 179 4.49 -16.98 -10.24
N TYR A 180 3.33 -16.40 -10.05
CA TYR A 180 2.12 -16.85 -10.73
C TYR A 180 2.09 -16.52 -12.22
N ARG A 181 2.72 -15.39 -12.67
CA ARG A 181 2.57 -14.90 -14.05
C ARG A 181 3.84 -14.50 -14.78
N ALA A 182 4.90 -14.05 -14.09
CA ALA A 182 6.04 -13.51 -14.79
C ALA A 182 6.73 -14.58 -15.65
N PRO A 183 6.95 -14.36 -16.97
CA PRO A 183 7.58 -15.36 -17.84
C PRO A 183 8.94 -15.83 -17.34
N ILE A 184 9.70 -14.94 -16.70
CA ILE A 184 11.02 -15.25 -16.12
C ILE A 184 10.91 -16.24 -14.94
N CYS A 185 9.73 -16.35 -14.31
CA CYS A 185 9.46 -17.24 -13.17
C CYS A 185 8.81 -18.57 -13.61
N GLN A 186 8.41 -18.70 -14.88
CA GLN A 186 7.68 -19.86 -15.35
C GLN A 186 8.50 -21.15 -15.15
N ASP A 187 7.84 -22.20 -14.64
CA ASP A 187 8.40 -23.53 -14.37
C ASP A 187 9.61 -23.52 -13.42
N LYS A 188 9.72 -22.53 -12.54
CA LYS A 188 10.82 -22.39 -11.57
C LYS A 188 10.30 -22.47 -10.13
N SER A 189 11.16 -23.01 -9.25
CA SER A 189 10.95 -22.84 -7.80
C SER A 189 11.07 -21.35 -7.40
N PRO A 190 10.59 -20.97 -6.20
CA PRO A 190 10.76 -19.60 -5.70
C PRO A 190 12.22 -19.14 -5.69
N GLU A 191 13.16 -20.03 -5.35
CA GLU A 191 14.60 -19.76 -5.30
C GLU A 191 15.18 -19.59 -6.71
N GLU A 192 14.80 -20.46 -7.64
CA GLU A 192 15.22 -20.36 -9.04
C GLU A 192 14.67 -19.12 -9.74
N ALA A 193 13.43 -18.72 -9.43
CA ALA A 193 12.83 -17.49 -9.93
C ALA A 193 13.55 -16.25 -9.39
N SER A 194 13.87 -16.23 -8.09
CA SER A 194 14.67 -15.18 -7.48
C SER A 194 16.04 -15.05 -8.13
N GLN A 195 16.73 -16.16 -8.32
CA GLN A 195 18.04 -16.21 -8.98
C GLN A 195 17.97 -15.70 -10.42
N ALA A 196 16.98 -16.14 -11.19
CA ALA A 196 16.78 -15.69 -12.57
C ALA A 196 16.54 -14.18 -12.68
N CYS A 197 15.76 -13.59 -11.74
CA CYS A 197 15.54 -12.15 -11.68
C CYS A 197 16.83 -11.39 -11.32
N LEU A 198 17.66 -11.91 -10.40
CA LEU A 198 18.96 -11.31 -10.04
C LEU A 198 19.96 -11.38 -11.19
N GLU A 199 20.02 -12.51 -11.91
CA GLU A 199 20.87 -12.65 -13.11
C GLU A 199 20.45 -11.71 -14.22
N TYR A 200 19.12 -11.51 -14.40
CA TYR A 200 18.62 -10.52 -15.35
C TYR A 200 19.00 -9.10 -14.93
N LEU A 201 18.98 -8.79 -13.64
CA LEU A 201 19.39 -7.49 -13.11
C LEU A 201 20.87 -7.20 -13.41
N ASP A 202 21.77 -8.17 -13.25
CA ASP A 202 23.17 -8.06 -13.67
C ASP A 202 23.29 -7.78 -15.16
N TRP A 203 22.58 -8.57 -15.98
CA TRP A 203 22.56 -8.39 -17.43
C TRP A 203 22.05 -7.00 -17.84
N LEU A 204 21.00 -6.52 -17.18
CA LEU A 204 20.41 -5.19 -17.43
C LEU A 204 21.42 -4.07 -17.15
N VAL A 205 22.08 -4.14 -16.00
CA VAL A 205 23.08 -3.15 -15.58
C VAL A 205 24.26 -3.13 -16.57
N ASP A 206 24.79 -4.28 -16.93
CA ASP A 206 25.91 -4.40 -17.87
C ASP A 206 25.61 -3.82 -19.26
N ARG A 207 24.34 -3.76 -19.66
CA ARG A 207 23.92 -3.36 -21.00
C ARG A 207 23.31 -1.96 -21.08
N GLN A 208 22.73 -1.47 -20.01
CA GLN A 208 21.91 -0.25 -20.05
C GLN A 208 22.37 0.85 -19.09
N SER A 209 23.12 0.52 -18.04
CA SER A 209 23.63 1.54 -17.13
C SER A 209 24.74 2.38 -17.78
N ALA A 210 24.71 3.67 -17.51
CA ALA A 210 25.80 4.58 -17.84
C ALA A 210 26.96 4.52 -16.82
N ASN A 211 27.06 3.49 -16.00
CA ASN A 211 27.94 3.35 -14.84
C ASN A 211 27.70 4.45 -13.78
N ALA A 212 26.46 4.85 -13.61
CA ALA A 212 26.06 5.93 -12.70
C ALA A 212 24.98 5.47 -11.72
N LEU A 213 24.97 4.17 -11.38
CA LEU A 213 24.03 3.62 -10.39
C LEU A 213 24.26 4.25 -9.02
N CYS A 214 23.18 4.64 -8.35
CA CYS A 214 23.20 5.17 -7.00
C CYS A 214 22.29 4.42 -6.03
N ALA A 215 21.17 3.88 -6.50
CA ALA A 215 20.20 3.26 -5.62
C ALA A 215 19.38 2.15 -6.29
N VAL A 216 18.78 1.33 -5.45
CA VAL A 216 17.65 0.45 -5.76
C VAL A 216 16.46 0.94 -4.96
N ILE A 217 15.26 0.98 -5.57
CA ILE A 217 13.99 1.22 -4.89
C ILE A 217 13.04 0.06 -5.14
N THR A 218 12.44 -0.48 -4.08
CA THR A 218 11.47 -1.58 -4.17
C THR A 218 10.40 -1.47 -3.11
N GLU A 219 9.20 -1.98 -3.40
CA GLU A 219 8.21 -2.30 -2.37
C GLU A 219 8.56 -3.66 -1.74
N PRO A 220 8.26 -3.90 -0.44
CA PRO A 220 8.41 -5.23 0.16
C PRO A 220 7.52 -6.28 -0.50
N TYR A 221 6.29 -5.89 -0.84
CA TYR A 221 5.39 -6.56 -1.78
C TYR A 221 4.80 -5.51 -2.73
N GLN A 222 4.54 -5.87 -3.97
CA GLN A 222 4.00 -4.90 -4.93
C GLN A 222 2.48 -4.74 -4.75
N GLY A 223 2.09 -3.69 -4.03
CA GLY A 223 0.70 -3.43 -3.68
C GLY A 223 -0.18 -3.13 -4.89
N GLY A 224 0.22 -2.22 -5.76
CA GLY A 224 -0.52 -1.80 -6.94
C GLY A 224 -0.67 -2.89 -7.99
N ALA A 225 0.34 -3.72 -8.15
CA ALA A 225 0.34 -4.84 -9.10
C ALA A 225 -0.57 -6.01 -8.67
N GLY A 226 -1.13 -5.98 -7.45
CA GLY A 226 -2.06 -7.00 -6.97
C GLY A 226 -1.64 -7.70 -5.68
N GLY A 227 -0.83 -7.06 -4.84
CA GLY A 227 -0.33 -7.66 -3.60
C GLY A 227 0.69 -8.76 -3.88
N ILE A 228 1.62 -8.55 -4.80
CA ILE A 228 2.60 -9.55 -5.21
C ILE A 228 3.66 -9.69 -4.12
N ILE A 229 3.64 -10.80 -3.39
CA ILE A 229 4.60 -11.12 -2.34
C ILE A 229 5.79 -11.84 -2.98
N PRO A 230 7.01 -11.31 -2.88
CA PRO A 230 8.18 -11.96 -3.46
C PRO A 230 8.67 -13.11 -2.58
N PRO A 231 9.41 -14.10 -3.14
CA PRO A 231 10.11 -15.09 -2.34
C PRO A 231 11.08 -14.42 -1.34
N LYS A 232 11.30 -15.07 -0.19
CA LYS A 232 12.27 -14.59 0.80
C LYS A 232 13.67 -14.42 0.19
N SER A 233 14.11 -15.40 -0.60
CA SER A 233 15.39 -15.41 -1.31
C SER A 233 15.57 -14.22 -2.26
N TRP A 234 14.47 -13.67 -2.81
CA TRP A 234 14.54 -12.47 -3.65
C TRP A 234 14.90 -11.23 -2.85
N MET A 235 14.16 -10.93 -1.78
CA MET A 235 14.36 -9.70 -1.03
C MET A 235 15.74 -9.64 -0.39
N GLU A 236 16.18 -10.76 0.23
CA GLU A 236 17.51 -10.88 0.82
C GLU A 236 18.61 -10.86 -0.24
N GLY A 237 18.38 -11.52 -1.38
CA GLY A 237 19.29 -11.51 -2.52
C GLY A 237 19.45 -10.14 -3.16
N LEU A 238 18.35 -9.41 -3.35
CA LEU A 238 18.36 -8.06 -3.90
C LEU A 238 19.07 -7.07 -2.96
N PHE A 239 18.80 -7.16 -1.66
CA PHE A 239 19.49 -6.35 -0.66
C PHE A 239 21.00 -6.61 -0.72
N LYS A 240 21.42 -7.87 -0.66
CA LYS A 240 22.84 -8.23 -0.77
C LYS A 240 23.43 -7.73 -2.09
N TRP A 241 22.74 -7.92 -3.23
CA TRP A 241 23.17 -7.46 -4.54
C TRP A 241 23.45 -5.97 -4.58
N ALA A 242 22.57 -5.17 -3.97
CA ALA A 242 22.72 -3.71 -3.87
C ALA A 242 23.90 -3.31 -2.97
N LYS A 243 24.01 -3.94 -1.79
CA LYS A 243 25.08 -3.63 -0.83
C LYS A 243 26.46 -4.03 -1.33
N ASP A 244 26.59 -5.16 -2.03
CA ASP A 244 27.87 -5.59 -2.66
C ASP A 244 28.36 -4.57 -3.72
N ARG A 245 27.47 -3.71 -4.22
CA ARG A 245 27.77 -2.63 -5.20
C ARG A 245 27.82 -1.23 -4.59
N GLY A 246 27.67 -1.11 -3.27
CA GLY A 246 27.66 0.18 -2.57
C GLY A 246 26.47 1.05 -2.89
N LEU A 247 25.35 0.46 -3.34
CA LEU A 247 24.15 1.18 -3.68
C LEU A 247 23.30 1.47 -2.43
N ILE A 248 22.60 2.59 -2.44
CA ILE A 248 21.58 2.92 -1.44
C ILE A 248 20.36 2.03 -1.68
N PHE A 249 19.91 1.33 -0.65
CA PHE A 249 18.73 0.50 -0.68
C PHE A 249 17.53 1.26 -0.10
N ILE A 250 16.59 1.65 -0.96
CA ILE A 250 15.36 2.34 -0.60
C ILE A 250 14.23 1.32 -0.55
N LEU A 251 13.62 1.14 0.62
CA LEU A 251 12.44 0.29 0.79
C LEU A 251 11.19 1.15 0.89
N ASP A 252 10.26 0.96 -0.04
CA ASP A 252 8.99 1.68 -0.04
C ASP A 252 7.94 0.93 0.79
N GLU A 253 7.83 1.33 2.04
CA GLU A 253 6.83 0.82 2.98
C GLU A 253 5.59 1.73 3.13
N VAL A 254 5.34 2.61 2.20
CA VAL A 254 4.15 3.50 2.23
C VAL A 254 2.84 2.70 2.37
N GLN A 255 2.79 1.48 1.85
CA GLN A 255 1.59 0.64 1.95
C GLN A 255 1.69 -0.48 2.98
N SER A 256 2.88 -0.96 3.27
CA SER A 256 3.12 -2.22 3.97
C SER A 256 3.38 -2.08 5.47
N SER A 257 3.68 -0.87 5.94
CA SER A 257 4.00 -0.57 7.33
C SER A 257 2.78 -0.44 8.24
N PHE A 258 3.06 -0.13 9.49
CA PHE A 258 2.08 0.15 10.55
C PHE A 258 1.08 -0.98 10.77
N GLY A 259 1.61 -2.17 11.01
CA GLY A 259 0.83 -3.36 11.40
C GLY A 259 0.17 -4.10 10.24
N ARG A 260 0.14 -3.54 9.02
CA ARG A 260 -0.62 -4.11 7.89
C ARG A 260 -0.28 -5.56 7.56
N THR A 261 0.97 -5.95 7.70
CA THR A 261 1.47 -7.30 7.37
C THR A 261 1.62 -8.22 8.59
N GLY A 262 1.08 -7.84 9.76
CA GLY A 262 1.26 -8.58 11.01
C GLY A 262 2.62 -8.31 11.69
N LYS A 263 3.35 -7.31 11.21
CA LYS A 263 4.54 -6.71 11.81
C LYS A 263 4.41 -5.20 11.77
N MET A 264 5.10 -4.46 12.65
CA MET A 264 5.07 -2.99 12.61
C MET A 264 5.55 -2.47 11.26
N PHE A 265 6.67 -3.01 10.77
CA PHE A 265 7.21 -2.77 9.44
C PHE A 265 7.33 -4.09 8.66
N CYS A 266 7.03 -4.05 7.37
CA CYS A 266 7.08 -5.24 6.52
C CYS A 266 8.52 -5.78 6.38
N MET A 267 9.54 -4.93 6.44
CA MET A 267 10.95 -5.34 6.40
C MET A 267 11.32 -6.36 7.47
N GLU A 268 10.57 -6.42 8.59
CA GLU A 268 10.80 -7.38 9.67
C GLU A 268 10.55 -8.86 9.27
N HIS A 269 9.96 -9.09 8.10
CA HIS A 269 9.80 -10.45 7.55
C HIS A 269 11.08 -10.99 6.89
N TRP A 270 12.09 -10.14 6.65
CA TRP A 270 13.35 -10.50 5.98
C TRP A 270 14.57 -10.05 6.80
N ASP A 271 15.69 -10.69 6.56
CA ASP A 271 16.99 -10.28 7.11
C ASP A 271 17.65 -9.21 6.23
N ILE A 272 17.09 -8.00 6.26
CA ILE A 272 17.56 -6.84 5.49
C ILE A 272 17.64 -5.58 6.36
N GLN A 273 18.52 -4.67 5.98
CA GLN A 273 18.69 -3.36 6.64
C GLN A 273 18.70 -2.25 5.58
N PRO A 274 17.51 -1.79 5.13
CA PRO A 274 17.41 -0.71 4.17
C PRO A 274 18.09 0.58 4.68
N ASP A 275 18.73 1.32 3.79
CA ASP A 275 19.35 2.59 4.13
C ASP A 275 18.31 3.70 4.34
N LEU A 276 17.25 3.67 3.54
CA LEU A 276 16.11 4.59 3.61
C LEU A 276 14.81 3.80 3.51
N VAL A 277 13.83 4.14 4.33
CA VAL A 277 12.47 3.57 4.29
C VAL A 277 11.46 4.69 4.12
N THR A 278 10.58 4.58 3.13
CA THR A 278 9.49 5.54 2.94
C THR A 278 8.22 5.07 3.61
N LEU A 279 7.57 5.95 4.35
CA LEU A 279 6.39 5.68 5.18
C LEU A 279 5.24 6.60 4.77
N GLY A 280 4.00 6.15 4.94
CA GLY A 280 2.80 6.93 4.64
C GLY A 280 1.53 6.18 5.01
N LYS A 281 0.42 6.49 4.34
CA LYS A 281 -0.89 5.82 4.52
C LYS A 281 -1.26 5.57 6.00
N GLY A 282 -1.04 4.34 6.51
CA GLY A 282 -1.33 3.95 7.90
C GLY A 282 -0.66 4.83 8.95
N LEU A 283 0.45 5.50 8.64
CA LEU A 283 1.09 6.48 9.53
C LEU A 283 0.11 7.55 9.99
N GLY A 284 -0.60 8.17 9.07
CA GLY A 284 -1.56 9.24 9.39
C GLY A 284 -2.96 8.75 9.70
N SER A 285 -3.26 7.48 9.44
CA SER A 285 -4.56 6.82 9.66
C SER A 285 -5.80 7.64 9.23
N GLY A 286 -5.66 8.40 8.13
CA GLY A 286 -6.71 9.27 7.56
C GLY A 286 -6.25 10.71 7.32
N ILE A 287 -5.44 11.27 8.19
CA ILE A 287 -4.83 12.59 7.98
C ILE A 287 -3.52 12.43 7.19
N PRO A 288 -3.31 13.23 6.12
CA PRO A 288 -2.09 13.13 5.31
C PRO A 288 -0.82 13.32 6.15
N CYS A 289 -0.03 12.25 6.24
CA CYS A 289 1.27 12.22 6.91
C CYS A 289 2.14 11.17 6.23
N SER A 290 3.39 11.52 5.97
CA SER A 290 4.39 10.61 5.41
C SER A 290 5.77 10.97 5.94
N ALA A 291 6.71 10.04 5.83
CA ALA A 291 8.07 10.26 6.29
C ALA A 291 9.07 9.46 5.44
N VAL A 292 10.31 9.90 5.48
CA VAL A 292 11.47 9.06 5.18
C VAL A 292 12.19 8.84 6.50
N VAL A 293 12.48 7.59 6.84
CA VAL A 293 13.36 7.24 7.95
C VAL A 293 14.63 6.59 7.42
N GLY A 294 15.75 6.79 8.07
CA GLY A 294 17.02 6.26 7.60
C GLY A 294 18.18 6.58 8.53
N THR A 295 19.39 6.29 8.04
CA THR A 295 20.61 6.52 8.81
C THR A 295 21.03 8.00 8.79
N SER A 296 21.59 8.48 9.89
CA SER A 296 22.18 9.84 9.97
C SER A 296 23.30 10.03 8.94
N GLU A 297 24.04 8.98 8.60
CA GLU A 297 25.08 9.03 7.57
C GLU A 297 24.55 9.57 6.24
N ILE A 298 23.33 9.17 5.85
CA ILE A 298 22.69 9.64 4.61
C ILE A 298 21.93 10.95 4.85
N MET A 299 21.13 11.03 5.91
CA MET A 299 20.17 12.13 6.08
C MET A 299 20.86 13.43 6.52
N ASP A 300 21.92 13.37 7.32
CA ASP A 300 22.71 14.52 7.75
C ASP A 300 23.81 14.91 6.73
N ALA A 301 24.06 14.11 5.69
CA ALA A 301 24.98 14.49 4.61
C ALA A 301 24.42 15.55 3.66
N LEU A 302 23.11 15.83 3.73
CA LEU A 302 22.48 16.87 2.92
C LEU A 302 22.78 18.26 3.55
N PRO A 303 23.04 19.31 2.71
CA PRO A 303 23.23 20.65 3.22
C PRO A 303 22.00 21.15 3.99
N GLU A 304 22.23 21.90 5.06
CA GLU A 304 21.17 22.56 5.82
C GLU A 304 20.27 23.41 4.90
N GLY A 305 18.94 23.29 5.06
CA GLY A 305 17.95 23.98 4.24
C GLY A 305 17.78 23.44 2.81
N SER A 306 18.47 22.35 2.43
CA SER A 306 18.34 21.76 1.07
C SER A 306 17.08 20.95 0.85
N MET A 307 16.42 20.55 1.92
CA MET A 307 15.16 19.82 1.94
C MET A 307 14.17 20.54 2.86
N GLY A 308 12.91 20.61 2.46
CA GLY A 308 11.85 21.23 3.26
C GLY A 308 10.48 20.82 2.74
N SER A 309 9.46 20.96 3.57
CA SER A 309 8.06 20.69 3.20
C SER A 309 7.15 21.68 3.91
N THR A 310 6.41 22.50 3.15
CA THR A 310 5.52 23.53 3.73
C THR A 310 4.51 22.96 4.72
N ASN A 311 4.00 21.76 4.46
CA ASN A 311 2.98 21.11 5.27
C ASN A 311 3.47 19.81 5.93
N GLY A 312 4.65 19.32 5.61
CA GLY A 312 5.22 18.09 6.20
C GLY A 312 5.51 18.28 7.68
N GLY A 313 5.06 17.33 8.50
CA GLY A 313 5.23 17.41 9.95
C GLY A 313 4.46 18.55 10.61
N ASN A 314 3.35 19.03 10.00
CA ASN A 314 2.50 20.01 10.68
C ASN A 314 1.92 19.41 11.97
N PRO A 315 1.56 20.24 12.96
CA PRO A 315 1.13 19.76 14.28
C PRO A 315 -0.06 18.81 14.25
N ILE A 316 -1.02 19.03 13.34
CA ILE A 316 -2.23 18.17 13.23
C ILE A 316 -1.86 16.79 12.72
N SER A 317 -1.09 16.70 11.61
CA SER A 317 -0.66 15.41 11.07
C SER A 317 0.32 14.70 12.01
N SER A 318 1.11 15.45 12.76
CA SER A 318 2.03 14.86 13.75
C SER A 318 1.30 14.24 14.93
N ILE A 319 0.31 14.93 15.52
CA ILE A 319 -0.54 14.36 16.58
C ILE A 319 -1.33 13.17 16.04
N ALA A 320 -1.91 13.27 14.85
CA ALA A 320 -2.64 12.16 14.24
C ALA A 320 -1.77 10.91 14.11
N ALA A 321 -0.54 11.06 13.62
CA ALA A 321 0.41 9.96 13.46
C ALA A 321 0.87 9.38 14.81
N LEU A 322 1.22 10.22 15.77
CA LEU A 322 1.57 9.79 17.12
C LEU A 322 0.45 8.97 17.74
N THR A 323 -0.76 9.52 17.76
CA THR A 323 -1.92 8.85 18.36
C THR A 323 -2.25 7.54 17.63
N ALA A 324 -2.12 7.49 16.30
CA ALA A 324 -2.33 6.24 15.56
C ALA A 324 -1.30 5.17 15.97
N ILE A 325 -0.02 5.51 16.10
CA ILE A 325 1.02 4.57 16.54
C ILE A 325 0.74 4.09 17.97
N GLU A 326 0.41 5.00 18.89
CA GLU A 326 0.09 4.65 20.28
C GLU A 326 -1.11 3.71 20.39
N ILE A 327 -2.19 3.96 19.63
CA ILE A 327 -3.35 3.07 19.56
C ILE A 327 -2.96 1.68 19.05
N MET A 328 -2.13 1.60 18.00
CA MET A 328 -1.67 0.32 17.46
C MET A 328 -0.91 -0.51 18.49
N GLU A 329 -0.05 0.15 19.30
CA GLU A 329 0.71 -0.51 20.36
C GLU A 329 -0.19 -0.94 21.54
N GLU A 330 -1.01 -0.03 22.06
CA GLU A 330 -1.83 -0.25 23.24
C GLU A 330 -2.95 -1.29 23.00
N GLU A 331 -3.52 -1.30 21.80
CA GLU A 331 -4.60 -2.23 21.44
C GLU A 331 -4.11 -3.50 20.73
N ASN A 332 -2.78 -3.68 20.62
CA ASN A 332 -2.14 -4.85 20.01
C ASN A 332 -2.63 -5.12 18.56
N LEU A 333 -2.78 -4.06 17.75
CA LEU A 333 -3.36 -4.17 16.42
C LEU A 333 -2.43 -4.89 15.43
N VAL A 334 -1.13 -4.91 15.68
CA VAL A 334 -0.14 -5.66 14.90
C VAL A 334 -0.38 -7.16 15.06
N GLU A 335 -0.55 -7.63 16.28
CA GLU A 335 -0.86 -9.02 16.61
C GLU A 335 -2.24 -9.42 16.09
N ASN A 336 -3.23 -8.51 16.19
CA ASN A 336 -4.56 -8.77 15.61
C ASN A 336 -4.47 -8.94 14.08
N SER A 337 -3.67 -8.11 13.41
CA SER A 337 -3.43 -8.23 11.97
C SER A 337 -2.83 -9.59 11.60
N ALA A 338 -1.84 -10.06 12.35
CA ALA A 338 -1.26 -11.39 12.13
C ALA A 338 -2.32 -12.51 12.33
N LYS A 339 -3.03 -12.49 13.47
CA LYS A 339 -4.06 -13.49 13.79
C LYS A 339 -5.19 -13.51 12.76
N MET A 340 -5.71 -12.36 12.39
CA MET A 340 -6.79 -12.27 11.39
C MET A 340 -6.31 -12.67 10.01
N GLY A 341 -5.04 -12.37 9.66
CA GLY A 341 -4.42 -12.81 8.42
C GLY A 341 -4.46 -14.32 8.25
N GLU A 342 -4.12 -15.08 9.29
CA GLU A 342 -4.21 -16.55 9.29
C GLU A 342 -5.66 -17.04 9.07
N LEU A 343 -6.64 -16.38 9.68
CA LEU A 343 -8.05 -16.69 9.48
C LEU A 343 -8.46 -16.45 8.01
N PHE A 344 -8.10 -15.28 7.46
CA PHE A 344 -8.41 -14.93 6.08
C PHE A 344 -7.77 -15.92 5.09
N GLU A 345 -6.50 -16.25 5.28
CA GLU A 345 -5.78 -17.19 4.41
C GLU A 345 -6.44 -18.58 4.42
N ALA A 346 -6.78 -19.11 5.60
CA ALA A 346 -7.46 -20.41 5.74
C ALA A 346 -8.81 -20.42 5.03
N ARG A 347 -9.61 -19.35 5.17
CA ARG A 347 -10.91 -19.22 4.51
C ARG A 347 -10.79 -19.05 3.00
N PHE A 348 -9.82 -18.27 2.50
CA PHE A 348 -9.59 -18.12 1.07
C PHE A 348 -9.16 -19.42 0.42
N ASN A 349 -8.33 -20.22 1.07
CA ASN A 349 -7.96 -21.55 0.59
C ASN A 349 -9.19 -22.48 0.47
N ALA A 350 -10.08 -22.47 1.47
CA ALA A 350 -11.33 -23.23 1.42
C ALA A 350 -12.28 -22.72 0.30
N ILE A 351 -12.35 -21.42 0.07
CA ILE A 351 -13.12 -20.82 -1.02
C ILE A 351 -12.54 -21.24 -2.39
N GLN A 352 -11.21 -21.26 -2.55
CA GLN A 352 -10.54 -21.68 -3.78
C GLN A 352 -10.87 -23.12 -4.16
N GLU A 353 -10.98 -24.03 -3.18
CA GLU A 353 -11.38 -25.42 -3.43
C GLU A 353 -12.77 -25.53 -4.06
N ARG A 354 -13.68 -24.59 -3.75
CA ARG A 354 -15.03 -24.53 -4.31
C ARG A 354 -15.10 -23.74 -5.61
N PHE A 355 -14.27 -22.72 -5.75
CA PHE A 355 -14.27 -21.77 -6.87
C PHE A 355 -12.89 -21.69 -7.51
N PRO A 356 -12.55 -22.60 -8.44
CA PRO A 356 -11.22 -22.65 -9.05
C PRO A 356 -10.88 -21.41 -9.90
N GLN A 357 -11.86 -20.54 -10.16
CA GLN A 357 -11.64 -19.22 -10.77
C GLN A 357 -10.82 -18.29 -9.86
N LEU A 358 -10.79 -18.51 -8.54
CA LEU A 358 -9.81 -17.91 -7.64
C LEU A 358 -8.47 -18.62 -7.86
N GLY A 359 -7.68 -18.13 -8.81
CA GLY A 359 -6.49 -18.80 -9.31
C GLY A 359 -5.26 -18.66 -8.42
N ASP A 360 -5.12 -17.53 -7.70
CA ASP A 360 -3.97 -17.28 -6.81
C ASP A 360 -4.37 -16.47 -5.58
N ILE A 361 -3.84 -16.86 -4.43
CA ILE A 361 -4.10 -16.26 -3.12
C ILE A 361 -2.78 -15.82 -2.52
N ARG A 362 -2.69 -14.56 -2.15
CA ARG A 362 -1.52 -13.96 -1.51
C ARG A 362 -2.00 -13.24 -0.25
N VAL A 363 -1.53 -13.66 0.91
CA VAL A 363 -1.90 -13.06 2.19
C VAL A 363 -0.66 -12.80 3.04
N MET A 364 -0.59 -11.63 3.65
CA MET A 364 0.43 -11.25 4.63
C MET A 364 -0.22 -10.33 5.67
N GLY A 365 -0.53 -10.86 6.85
CA GLY A 365 -1.37 -10.18 7.81
C GLY A 365 -2.73 -9.79 7.20
N LEU A 366 -3.16 -8.56 7.40
CA LEU A 366 -4.39 -8.02 6.80
C LEU A 366 -4.14 -7.30 5.46
N MET A 367 -3.21 -7.82 4.66
CA MET A 367 -3.04 -7.49 3.25
C MET A 367 -3.28 -8.76 2.43
N GLY A 368 -4.32 -8.75 1.61
CA GLY A 368 -4.64 -9.85 0.69
C GLY A 368 -4.70 -9.39 -0.77
N GLY A 369 -4.24 -10.26 -1.67
CA GLY A 369 -4.42 -10.15 -3.12
C GLY A 369 -5.05 -11.45 -3.63
N LEU A 370 -6.30 -11.38 -4.07
CA LEU A 370 -7.09 -12.51 -4.58
C LEU A 370 -7.23 -12.40 -6.08
N GLU A 371 -6.57 -13.26 -6.82
CA GLU A 371 -6.49 -13.16 -8.27
C GLU A 371 -7.43 -14.13 -8.98
N PHE A 372 -8.30 -13.57 -9.81
CA PHE A 372 -9.31 -14.33 -10.54
C PHE A 372 -8.91 -14.61 -11.99
N VAL A 373 -9.17 -15.82 -12.44
CA VAL A 373 -8.88 -16.33 -13.77
C VAL A 373 -10.12 -16.96 -14.39
N LYS A 374 -10.18 -16.98 -15.73
CA LYS A 374 -11.23 -17.69 -16.46
C LYS A 374 -11.07 -19.21 -16.36
N ASP A 375 -9.82 -19.63 -16.37
CA ASP A 375 -9.43 -21.03 -16.35
C ASP A 375 -8.12 -21.20 -15.58
N PRO A 376 -8.04 -22.09 -14.58
CA PRO A 376 -6.88 -22.26 -13.72
C PRO A 376 -5.65 -22.85 -14.44
N GLU A 377 -5.82 -23.58 -15.56
CA GLU A 377 -4.71 -24.16 -16.32
C GLU A 377 -4.03 -23.10 -17.19
N THR A 378 -4.81 -22.32 -17.93
CA THR A 378 -4.31 -21.25 -18.79
C THR A 378 -3.97 -19.98 -18.03
N ARG A 379 -4.54 -19.80 -16.83
CA ARG A 379 -4.42 -18.59 -16.01
C ARG A 379 -4.89 -17.32 -16.72
N GLU A 380 -5.78 -17.43 -17.71
CA GLU A 380 -6.32 -16.27 -18.43
C GLU A 380 -7.03 -15.33 -17.43
N PRO A 381 -6.66 -14.03 -17.35
CA PRO A 381 -7.27 -13.09 -16.41
C PRO A 381 -8.79 -12.96 -16.62
N ALA A 382 -9.54 -12.82 -15.52
CA ALA A 382 -11.00 -12.68 -15.51
C ALA A 382 -11.45 -11.31 -14.95
N PRO A 383 -11.14 -10.16 -15.60
CA PRO A 383 -11.46 -8.85 -15.07
C PRO A 383 -12.97 -8.58 -14.96
N GLU A 384 -13.77 -9.12 -15.86
CA GLU A 384 -15.23 -9.00 -15.82
C GLU A 384 -15.83 -9.73 -14.62
N LEU A 385 -15.41 -10.98 -14.38
CA LEU A 385 -15.81 -11.76 -13.21
C LEU A 385 -15.39 -11.05 -11.92
N THR A 386 -14.15 -10.55 -11.87
CA THR A 386 -13.65 -9.85 -10.70
C THR A 386 -14.48 -8.61 -10.39
N ARG A 387 -14.87 -7.84 -11.41
CA ARG A 387 -15.74 -6.67 -11.24
C ARG A 387 -17.15 -7.07 -10.79
N GLN A 388 -17.69 -8.16 -11.31
CA GLN A 388 -19.00 -8.68 -10.89
C GLN A 388 -18.97 -9.13 -9.42
N ILE A 389 -17.92 -9.81 -8.97
CA ILE A 389 -17.76 -10.17 -7.55
C ILE A 389 -17.74 -8.94 -6.65
N VAL A 390 -17.01 -7.88 -7.04
CA VAL A 390 -16.99 -6.62 -6.28
C VAL A 390 -18.37 -5.97 -6.24
N TRP A 391 -19.13 -6.03 -7.35
CA TRP A 391 -20.48 -5.52 -7.40
C TRP A 391 -21.45 -6.32 -6.52
N GLU A 392 -21.38 -7.65 -6.56
CA GLU A 392 -22.18 -8.52 -5.71
C GLU A 392 -21.91 -8.32 -4.22
N GLY A 393 -20.62 -8.13 -3.84
CA GLY A 393 -20.24 -7.79 -2.48
C GLY A 393 -20.81 -6.45 -2.04
N PHE A 394 -20.72 -5.43 -2.89
CA PHE A 394 -21.31 -4.12 -2.63
C PHE A 394 -22.82 -4.20 -2.38
N GLN A 395 -23.54 -4.96 -3.17
CA GLN A 395 -24.97 -5.17 -2.97
C GLN A 395 -25.34 -5.88 -1.66
N ARG A 396 -24.40 -6.66 -1.10
CA ARG A 396 -24.54 -7.37 0.18
C ARG A 396 -23.94 -6.61 1.36
N GLY A 397 -23.42 -5.39 1.14
CA GLY A 397 -22.87 -4.53 2.18
C GLY A 397 -21.38 -4.77 2.49
N LEU A 398 -20.61 -5.31 1.54
CA LEU A 398 -19.16 -5.40 1.63
C LEU A 398 -18.51 -4.40 0.67
N ILE A 399 -17.79 -3.41 1.20
CA ILE A 399 -17.02 -2.47 0.39
C ILE A 399 -15.65 -3.07 0.08
N MET A 400 -15.42 -3.31 -1.20
CA MET A 400 -14.13 -3.61 -1.79
C MET A 400 -13.76 -2.50 -2.77
N ILE A 401 -12.47 -2.18 -2.90
CA ILE A 401 -12.04 -1.27 -3.97
C ILE A 401 -12.21 -1.95 -5.33
N ALA A 402 -12.36 -1.15 -6.39
CA ALA A 402 -12.38 -1.65 -7.76
C ALA A 402 -11.21 -2.60 -8.03
N PRO A 403 -11.36 -3.59 -8.91
CA PRO A 403 -10.31 -4.54 -9.22
C PRO A 403 -9.00 -3.87 -9.57
N ILE A 404 -7.90 -4.40 -9.04
CA ILE A 404 -6.53 -3.92 -9.22
C ILE A 404 -5.68 -4.96 -9.94
N GLY A 405 -4.36 -4.75 -9.91
CA GLY A 405 -3.40 -5.62 -10.58
C GLY A 405 -3.16 -5.24 -12.02
N LEU A 406 -2.19 -5.90 -12.64
CA LEU A 406 -1.78 -5.59 -14.02
C LEU A 406 -2.88 -5.86 -15.06
N TYR A 407 -3.84 -6.71 -14.73
CA TYR A 407 -4.93 -7.13 -15.62
C TYR A 407 -6.33 -6.79 -15.08
N ASN A 408 -6.43 -5.98 -14.01
CA ASN A 408 -7.69 -5.66 -13.32
C ASN A 408 -8.50 -6.91 -12.89
N ASN A 409 -7.82 -7.94 -12.45
CA ASN A 409 -8.38 -9.23 -12.06
C ASN A 409 -8.01 -9.65 -10.62
N VAL A 410 -7.61 -8.68 -9.80
CA VAL A 410 -7.26 -8.91 -8.39
C VAL A 410 -8.18 -8.11 -7.48
N ILE A 411 -8.78 -8.76 -6.51
CA ILE A 411 -9.46 -8.11 -5.38
C ILE A 411 -8.44 -7.93 -4.26
N ARG A 412 -8.28 -6.70 -3.80
CA ARG A 412 -7.47 -6.39 -2.63
C ARG A 412 -8.31 -6.49 -1.37
N VAL A 413 -7.79 -7.21 -0.38
CA VAL A 413 -8.38 -7.33 0.95
C VAL A 413 -7.49 -6.60 1.95
N ALA A 414 -8.03 -5.55 2.55
CA ALA A 414 -7.27 -4.72 3.50
C ALA A 414 -8.21 -4.01 4.49
N PRO A 415 -8.94 -4.74 5.35
CA PRO A 415 -9.79 -4.12 6.36
C PRO A 415 -8.96 -3.32 7.36
N PRO A 416 -9.55 -2.40 8.15
CA PRO A 416 -8.90 -1.81 9.31
C PRO A 416 -8.39 -2.88 10.28
N LEU A 417 -7.25 -2.62 10.95
CA LEU A 417 -6.61 -3.64 11.80
C LEU A 417 -7.41 -3.95 13.08
N VAL A 418 -8.41 -3.14 13.37
CA VAL A 418 -9.36 -3.34 14.48
C VAL A 418 -10.46 -4.37 14.19
N ILE A 419 -10.45 -4.97 13.00
CA ILE A 419 -11.47 -5.97 12.63
C ILE A 419 -11.51 -7.11 13.64
N THR A 420 -12.71 -7.43 14.12
CA THR A 420 -12.92 -8.55 15.03
C THR A 420 -13.05 -9.86 14.25
N GLU A 421 -12.88 -10.99 14.95
CA GLU A 421 -13.06 -12.31 14.35
C GLU A 421 -14.49 -12.55 13.85
N GLU A 422 -15.50 -11.97 14.54
CA GLU A 422 -16.90 -12.01 14.13
C GLU A 422 -17.09 -11.24 12.80
N GLN A 423 -16.60 -9.99 12.73
CA GLN A 423 -16.65 -9.18 11.50
C GLN A 423 -15.87 -9.82 10.35
N ALA A 424 -14.70 -10.40 10.65
CA ALA A 424 -13.89 -11.10 9.65
C ALA A 424 -14.67 -12.28 9.03
N ASN A 425 -15.26 -13.14 9.87
CA ASN A 425 -16.07 -14.26 9.38
C ASN A 425 -17.29 -13.79 8.59
N GLU A 426 -17.98 -12.74 9.05
CA GLU A 426 -19.12 -12.19 8.35
C GLU A 426 -18.75 -11.64 6.97
N THR A 427 -17.63 -10.90 6.85
CA THR A 427 -17.16 -10.39 5.55
C THR A 427 -16.76 -11.53 4.62
N LEU A 428 -16.18 -12.60 5.14
CA LEU A 428 -15.78 -13.78 4.38
C LEU A 428 -16.99 -14.56 3.86
N ASP A 429 -18.06 -14.67 4.66
CA ASP A 429 -19.31 -15.30 4.23
C ASP A 429 -19.96 -14.49 3.09
N ILE A 430 -20.04 -13.15 3.24
CA ILE A 430 -20.54 -12.26 2.18
C ILE A 430 -19.68 -12.38 0.91
N PHE A 431 -18.37 -12.46 1.05
CA PHE A 431 -17.47 -12.59 -0.09
C PHE A 431 -17.68 -13.92 -0.84
N GLU A 432 -17.82 -15.03 -0.11
CA GLU A 432 -18.08 -16.34 -0.69
C GLU A 432 -19.41 -16.37 -1.45
N GLU A 433 -20.48 -15.82 -0.86
CA GLU A 433 -21.78 -15.65 -1.52
C GLU A 433 -21.68 -14.77 -2.78
N SER A 434 -20.84 -13.75 -2.75
CA SER A 434 -20.61 -12.84 -3.89
C SER A 434 -19.91 -13.54 -5.05
N ILE A 435 -18.95 -14.43 -4.77
CA ILE A 435 -18.31 -15.27 -5.79
C ILE A 435 -19.35 -16.23 -6.40
N GLU A 436 -20.14 -16.91 -5.56
CA GLU A 436 -21.17 -17.86 -6.04
C GLU A 436 -22.18 -17.17 -6.94
N ALA A 437 -22.67 -15.98 -6.54
CA ALA A 437 -23.61 -15.20 -7.34
C ALA A 437 -22.99 -14.77 -8.68
N ALA A 438 -21.79 -14.23 -8.68
CA ALA A 438 -21.11 -13.76 -9.89
C ALA A 438 -20.78 -14.91 -10.85
N VAL A 439 -20.35 -16.07 -10.36
CA VAL A 439 -20.07 -17.25 -11.18
C VAL A 439 -21.36 -17.78 -11.81
N ASN A 440 -22.47 -17.84 -11.06
CA ASN A 440 -23.76 -18.30 -11.57
C ASN A 440 -24.37 -17.35 -12.61
N GLU A 441 -24.12 -16.04 -12.51
CA GLU A 441 -24.61 -15.06 -13.49
C GLU A 441 -23.81 -15.08 -14.79
N MET A 442 -22.53 -15.33 -14.72
CA MET A 442 -21.61 -15.28 -15.86
C MET A 442 -21.38 -16.65 -16.54
N GLY A 443 -21.74 -17.75 -15.90
CA GLY A 443 -21.61 -19.13 -16.39
C GLY A 443 -22.86 -19.58 -17.07
#